data_0bbf2db712f9afa5ab545c166b6786e9
#
_entry.id   0bbf2db712f9afa5ab545c166b6786e9
#
_cell.length_a   1.000
_cell.length_b   1.000
_cell.length_c   1.000
_cell.angle_alpha   90.00
_cell.angle_beta   90.00
_cell.angle_gamma   90.00
#
_symmetry.space_group_name_H-M   'P 1'
#
loop_
_entity.id
_entity.type
_entity.pdbx_description
1 polymer ?
#
loop_
_entity_poly.entity_id
_entity_poly.type
_entity_poly.pdbx_seq_one_letter_code
_entity_poly.pdbx_strand_id
1 'polypeptide(L)'
;MVDYFVSFGIKDIIDVLCVSLLLFYLYKLMKRTGSLNMFIGILVFILVWIVVSQVLKMQLLGAVMNKLVDVGVLALIVLFADDIRHFFRDIGTSTRTRKLFHWLTRRHNGLENAAKWEPVVKACDSMSHRKEGALIVIGETDELHDVIATGETVNANVNQLLIENIFFKNSPLHDGAMIIVGDRIESAACILPLSQSEDLPKAFGLRHRSAMGIAEKTNAVAVVVSEETGIITVFHKGSFQRDMSAELLTKYLVDNVR
;
A
#
# COMPACT_ATOMS: atom_id res chain seq x y z
N MET A 1 15.31 -47.98 24.70
CA MET A 1 16.29 -47.15 24.01
C MET A 1 15.84 -47.12 22.54
N VAL A 2 15.08 -46.16 22.11
CA VAL A 2 14.57 -46.09 20.75
C VAL A 2 15.40 -45.03 20.05
N ASP A 3 16.37 -45.50 19.24
CA ASP A 3 17.20 -44.67 18.39
C ASP A 3 16.31 -44.07 17.27
N TYR A 4 15.86 -42.83 17.46
CA TYR A 4 15.37 -42.02 16.35
C TYR A 4 16.58 -41.50 15.55
N PHE A 5 17.13 -42.37 14.71
CA PHE A 5 17.93 -41.92 13.58
C PHE A 5 16.99 -41.16 12.62
N VAL A 6 16.91 -39.87 12.76
CA VAL A 6 16.29 -39.01 11.77
C VAL A 6 17.14 -39.10 10.51
N SER A 7 16.73 -39.94 9.57
CA SER A 7 17.35 -39.99 8.25
C SER A 7 17.03 -38.67 7.54
N PHE A 8 17.98 -37.74 7.57
CA PHE A 8 17.88 -36.50 6.83
C PHE A 8 17.75 -36.80 5.33
N GLY A 9 16.54 -36.73 4.83
CA GLY A 9 16.23 -36.91 3.42
C GLY A 9 16.10 -35.59 2.68
N ILE A 10 16.07 -35.64 1.35
CA ILE A 10 15.84 -34.48 0.50
C ILE A 10 14.50 -33.79 0.86
N LYS A 11 13.50 -34.57 1.33
CA LYS A 11 12.21 -34.06 1.81
C LYS A 11 12.33 -33.13 3.00
N ASP A 12 13.20 -33.45 3.95
CA ASP A 12 13.39 -32.64 5.18
C ASP A 12 14.06 -31.29 4.86
N ILE A 13 14.97 -31.28 3.87
CA ILE A 13 15.60 -30.05 3.37
C ILE A 13 14.55 -29.15 2.71
N ILE A 14 13.66 -29.71 1.88
CA ILE A 14 12.59 -28.98 1.22
C ILE A 14 11.60 -28.43 2.25
N ASP A 15 11.26 -29.23 3.27
CA ASP A 15 10.34 -28.83 4.34
C ASP A 15 10.89 -27.64 5.14
N VAL A 16 12.14 -27.72 5.60
CA VAL A 16 12.83 -26.61 6.29
C VAL A 16 12.90 -25.36 5.40
N LEU A 17 13.17 -25.54 4.10
CA LEU A 17 13.27 -24.42 3.17
C LEU A 17 11.89 -23.78 2.94
N CYS A 18 10.83 -24.59 2.80
CA CYS A 18 9.46 -24.09 2.67
C CYS A 18 9.00 -23.33 3.93
N VAL A 19 9.26 -23.88 5.12
CA VAL A 19 8.92 -23.22 6.39
C VAL A 19 9.71 -21.92 6.57
N SER A 20 11.02 -21.91 6.27
CA SER A 20 11.84 -20.69 6.33
C SER A 20 11.33 -19.61 5.37
N LEU A 21 10.95 -20.00 4.16
CA LEU A 21 10.43 -19.08 3.15
C LEU A 21 9.06 -18.53 3.57
N LEU A 22 8.21 -19.35 4.16
CA LEU A 22 6.91 -18.96 4.71
C LEU A 22 7.08 -17.96 5.86
N LEU A 23 7.97 -18.25 6.82
CA LEU A 23 8.26 -17.35 7.94
C LEU A 23 8.88 -16.03 7.48
N PHE A 24 9.78 -16.07 6.50
CA PHE A 24 10.35 -14.86 5.89
C PHE A 24 9.29 -14.00 5.21
N TYR A 25 8.35 -14.63 4.49
CA TYR A 25 7.25 -13.93 3.82
C TYR A 25 6.29 -13.31 4.84
N LEU A 26 5.98 -14.05 5.90
CA LEU A 26 5.16 -13.57 7.02
C LEU A 26 5.82 -12.38 7.73
N TYR A 27 7.11 -12.47 8.03
CA TYR A 27 7.89 -11.36 8.60
C TYR A 27 7.86 -10.11 7.70
N LYS A 28 8.06 -10.30 6.39
CA LYS A 28 8.04 -9.20 5.41
C LYS A 28 6.66 -8.53 5.33
N LEU A 29 5.59 -9.33 5.37
CA LEU A 29 4.21 -8.84 5.38
C LEU A 29 3.95 -7.96 6.61
N MET A 30 4.36 -8.42 7.77
CA MET A 30 4.14 -7.75 9.05
C MET A 30 4.96 -6.48 9.23
N LYS A 31 6.18 -6.43 8.68
CA LYS A 31 6.99 -5.21 8.66
C LYS A 31 6.32 -4.09 7.83
N ARG A 32 5.49 -4.47 6.86
CA ARG A 32 4.79 -3.54 5.97
C ARG A 32 3.55 -2.90 6.62
N THR A 33 2.91 -3.62 7.56
CA THR A 33 1.66 -3.19 8.22
C THR A 33 1.86 -2.47 9.56
N GLY A 34 3.12 -2.29 10.03
CA GLY A 34 3.41 -1.68 11.33
C GLY A 34 2.99 -2.52 12.55
N SER A 35 2.51 -3.75 12.33
CA SER A 35 1.97 -4.64 13.38
C SER A 35 3.04 -5.49 14.09
N LEU A 36 4.32 -5.16 13.96
CA LEU A 36 5.44 -5.91 14.55
C LEU A 36 5.33 -6.07 16.08
N ASN A 37 4.93 -5.01 16.79
CA ASN A 37 4.80 -5.03 18.24
C ASN A 37 3.68 -5.99 18.70
N MET A 38 2.62 -6.09 17.95
CA MET A 38 1.51 -6.98 18.21
C MET A 38 1.88 -8.44 18.01
N PHE A 39 2.65 -8.74 16.97
CA PHE A 39 3.18 -10.09 16.74
C PHE A 39 4.13 -10.56 17.84
N ILE A 40 5.03 -9.69 18.29
CA ILE A 40 5.92 -9.98 19.40
C ILE A 40 5.10 -10.33 20.65
N GLY A 41 4.03 -9.59 20.92
CA GLY A 41 3.10 -9.87 22.03
C GLY A 41 2.47 -11.27 21.92
N ILE A 42 1.99 -11.65 20.73
CA ILE A 42 1.40 -12.97 20.47
C ILE A 42 2.47 -14.07 20.66
N LEU A 43 3.68 -13.86 20.14
CA LEU A 43 4.77 -14.83 20.22
C LEU A 43 5.20 -15.06 21.69
N VAL A 44 5.31 -13.98 22.48
CA VAL A 44 5.57 -14.07 23.92
C VAL A 44 4.45 -14.81 24.63
N PHE A 45 3.19 -14.53 24.32
CA PHE A 45 2.05 -15.24 24.89
C PHE A 45 2.08 -16.74 24.60
N ILE A 46 2.37 -17.14 23.36
CA ILE A 46 2.50 -18.55 22.95
C ILE A 46 3.65 -19.22 23.71
N LEU A 47 4.78 -18.53 23.85
CA LEU A 47 5.94 -19.05 24.58
C LEU A 47 5.59 -19.28 26.06
N VAL A 48 4.93 -18.33 26.70
CA VAL A 48 4.46 -18.46 28.10
C VAL A 48 3.47 -19.64 28.22
N TRP A 49 2.52 -19.76 27.28
CA TRP A 49 1.57 -20.87 27.26
C TRP A 49 2.27 -22.23 27.14
N ILE A 50 3.28 -22.39 26.27
CA ILE A 50 4.05 -23.62 26.13
C ILE A 50 4.80 -23.94 27.44
N VAL A 51 5.45 -22.95 28.06
CA VAL A 51 6.18 -23.14 29.30
C VAL A 51 5.25 -23.59 30.42
N VAL A 52 4.11 -22.93 30.59
CA VAL A 52 3.14 -23.25 31.65
C VAL A 52 2.49 -24.62 31.44
N SER A 53 2.06 -24.91 30.18
CA SER A 53 1.27 -26.12 29.88
C SER A 53 2.14 -27.36 29.69
N GLN A 54 3.31 -27.23 29.04
CA GLN A 54 4.15 -28.38 28.67
C GLN A 54 5.33 -28.61 29.64
N VAL A 55 6.00 -27.53 30.10
CA VAL A 55 7.18 -27.63 30.91
C VAL A 55 6.81 -27.73 32.40
N LEU A 56 6.03 -26.78 32.90
CA LEU A 56 5.64 -26.70 34.31
C LEU A 56 4.44 -27.62 34.65
N LYS A 57 3.69 -28.07 33.64
CA LYS A 57 2.49 -28.94 33.75
C LYS A 57 1.51 -28.47 34.84
N MET A 58 1.33 -27.16 34.94
CA MET A 58 0.42 -26.54 35.93
C MET A 58 -1.04 -26.74 35.50
N GLN A 59 -1.80 -27.55 36.29
CA GLN A 59 -3.15 -27.95 35.87
C GLN A 59 -4.13 -26.80 35.84
N LEU A 60 -4.22 -25.96 36.85
CA LEU A 60 -5.15 -24.84 36.93
C LEU A 60 -4.80 -23.73 35.94
N LEU A 61 -3.56 -23.27 35.97
CA LEU A 61 -3.10 -22.20 35.09
C LEU A 61 -3.08 -22.66 33.62
N GLY A 62 -2.71 -23.92 33.36
CA GLY A 62 -2.77 -24.53 32.04
C GLY A 62 -4.19 -24.61 31.48
N ALA A 63 -5.19 -24.96 32.32
CA ALA A 63 -6.59 -24.98 31.90
C ALA A 63 -7.11 -23.58 31.51
N VAL A 64 -6.76 -22.55 32.29
CA VAL A 64 -7.09 -21.15 31.95
C VAL A 64 -6.41 -20.71 30.66
N MET A 65 -5.12 -21.01 30.52
CA MET A 65 -4.34 -20.65 29.32
C MET A 65 -4.89 -21.34 28.06
N ASN A 66 -5.30 -22.62 28.15
CA ASN A 66 -5.91 -23.33 27.02
C ASN A 66 -7.22 -22.65 26.59
N LYS A 67 -8.07 -22.24 27.52
CA LYS A 67 -9.30 -21.49 27.20
C LYS A 67 -9.01 -20.13 26.58
N LEU A 68 -7.97 -19.43 27.06
CA LEU A 68 -7.54 -18.17 26.44
C LEU A 68 -7.00 -18.38 25.01
N VAL A 69 -6.29 -19.48 24.74
CA VAL A 69 -5.85 -19.83 23.39
C VAL A 69 -7.04 -20.11 22.47
N ASP A 70 -8.03 -20.91 22.93
CA ASP A 70 -9.23 -21.23 22.15
C ASP A 70 -9.99 -19.96 21.71
N VAL A 71 -10.20 -19.03 22.65
CA VAL A 71 -10.86 -17.73 22.36
C VAL A 71 -9.93 -16.81 21.58
N GLY A 72 -8.61 -16.84 21.88
CA GLY A 72 -7.60 -16.02 21.24
C GLY A 72 -7.44 -16.30 19.75
N VAL A 73 -7.57 -17.57 19.33
CA VAL A 73 -7.55 -17.92 17.88
C VAL A 73 -8.72 -17.27 17.15
N LEU A 74 -9.93 -17.29 17.74
CA LEU A 74 -11.09 -16.62 17.15
C LEU A 74 -10.90 -15.10 17.08
N ALA A 75 -10.39 -14.52 18.15
CA ALA A 75 -10.08 -13.08 18.20
C ALA A 75 -9.01 -12.69 17.16
N LEU A 76 -7.99 -13.53 16.97
CA LEU A 76 -6.97 -13.33 15.95
C LEU A 76 -7.55 -13.33 14.53
N ILE A 77 -8.44 -14.26 14.21
CA ILE A 77 -9.10 -14.33 12.89
C ILE A 77 -9.87 -13.02 12.62
N VAL A 78 -10.61 -12.52 13.60
CA VAL A 78 -11.37 -11.27 13.47
C VAL A 78 -10.41 -10.07 13.32
N LEU A 79 -9.34 -10.04 14.11
CA LEU A 79 -8.37 -8.95 14.12
C LEU A 79 -7.57 -8.85 12.80
N PHE A 80 -7.20 -10.00 12.22
CA PHE A 80 -6.49 -10.08 10.95
C PHE A 80 -7.41 -10.26 9.73
N ALA A 81 -8.73 -10.08 9.89
CA ALA A 81 -9.68 -10.25 8.79
C ALA A 81 -9.34 -9.36 7.57
N ASP A 82 -8.93 -8.12 7.81
CA ASP A 82 -8.54 -7.19 6.74
C ASP A 82 -7.21 -7.58 6.09
N ASP A 83 -6.22 -7.99 6.88
CA ASP A 83 -4.93 -8.47 6.35
C ASP A 83 -5.08 -9.75 5.52
N ILE A 84 -5.96 -10.66 5.97
CA ILE A 84 -6.32 -11.89 5.23
C ILE A 84 -7.01 -11.53 3.91
N ARG A 85 -7.93 -10.56 3.92
CA ARG A 85 -8.62 -10.09 2.71
C ARG A 85 -7.63 -9.45 1.73
N HIS A 86 -6.70 -8.61 2.21
CA HIS A 86 -5.64 -8.03 1.39
C HIS A 86 -4.71 -9.10 0.81
N PHE A 87 -4.34 -10.10 1.60
CA PHE A 87 -3.50 -11.22 1.14
C PHE A 87 -4.16 -12.02 0.01
N PHE A 88 -5.45 -12.37 0.13
CA PHE A 88 -6.17 -13.07 -0.94
C PHE A 88 -6.38 -12.18 -2.18
N ARG A 89 -6.59 -10.89 -2.00
CA ARG A 89 -6.65 -9.92 -3.10
C ARG A 89 -5.30 -9.88 -3.84
N ASP A 90 -4.18 -9.79 -3.12
CA ASP A 90 -2.83 -9.79 -3.69
C ASP A 90 -2.49 -11.09 -4.44
N ILE A 91 -2.97 -12.23 -3.98
CA ILE A 91 -2.83 -13.51 -4.69
C ILE A 91 -3.71 -13.54 -5.94
N GLY A 92 -4.95 -13.08 -5.86
CA GLY A 92 -5.91 -13.06 -6.97
C GLY A 92 -5.51 -12.08 -8.09
N THR A 93 -4.92 -10.96 -7.73
CA THR A 93 -4.41 -9.95 -8.65
C THR A 93 -2.96 -10.19 -9.07
N SER A 94 -2.44 -11.41 -8.85
CA SER A 94 -1.04 -11.80 -9.08
C SER A 94 -0.49 -11.26 -10.41
N THR A 95 -0.01 -10.04 -10.35
CA THR A 95 0.68 -9.28 -11.41
C THR A 95 1.98 -9.98 -11.88
N ARG A 96 2.39 -11.08 -11.21
CA ARG A 96 3.59 -11.85 -11.58
C ARG A 96 3.41 -12.63 -12.88
N THR A 97 2.27 -13.22 -13.11
CA THR A 97 1.94 -13.89 -14.38
C THR A 97 1.79 -12.88 -15.52
N ARG A 98 1.26 -11.70 -15.23
CA ARG A 98 1.14 -10.60 -16.19
C ARG A 98 2.51 -9.97 -16.51
N LYS A 99 3.44 -9.93 -15.55
CA LYS A 99 4.81 -9.42 -15.77
C LYS A 99 5.64 -10.29 -16.74
N LEU A 100 5.47 -11.60 -16.72
CA LEU A 100 6.12 -12.52 -17.67
C LEU A 100 5.59 -12.33 -19.10
N PHE A 101 4.27 -12.12 -19.25
CA PHE A 101 3.66 -11.87 -20.56
C PHE A 101 3.98 -10.47 -21.09
N HIS A 102 4.09 -9.47 -20.19
CA HIS A 102 4.39 -8.08 -20.56
C HIS A 102 5.86 -7.84 -20.93
N TRP A 103 6.79 -8.66 -20.40
CA TRP A 103 8.18 -8.60 -20.82
C TRP A 103 8.35 -8.97 -22.30
N LEU A 104 7.51 -9.87 -22.82
CA LEU A 104 7.46 -10.26 -24.23
C LEU A 104 6.84 -9.20 -25.14
N THR A 105 5.99 -8.30 -24.62
CA THR A 105 5.29 -7.26 -25.38
C THR A 105 5.87 -5.83 -25.23
N ARG A 106 6.96 -5.66 -24.45
CA ARG A 106 7.54 -4.36 -24.06
C ARG A 106 8.30 -3.61 -25.18
N ARG A 107 7.93 -3.81 -26.42
CA ARG A 107 8.68 -3.22 -27.54
C ARG A 107 7.83 -2.27 -28.40
N HIS A 108 7.06 -1.33 -27.87
CA HIS A 108 6.53 -0.21 -28.67
C HIS A 108 5.49 0.63 -27.91
N ASN A 109 5.78 1.56 -27.06
CA ASN A 109 4.76 2.60 -26.77
C ASN A 109 5.25 3.67 -25.77
N GLY A 110 6.53 4.02 -25.75
CA GLY A 110 7.02 5.12 -24.90
C GLY A 110 6.40 6.48 -25.26
N LEU A 111 6.05 6.70 -26.53
CA LEU A 111 5.49 7.96 -26.99
C LEU A 111 3.97 8.07 -26.72
N GLU A 112 3.20 6.97 -26.86
CA GLU A 112 1.76 6.96 -26.56
C GLU A 112 1.51 7.09 -25.07
N ASN A 113 2.33 6.46 -24.21
CA ASN A 113 2.20 6.57 -22.77
C ASN A 113 2.59 7.97 -22.25
N ALA A 114 3.51 8.68 -22.89
CA ALA A 114 3.83 10.05 -22.51
C ALA A 114 2.66 11.01 -22.80
N ALA A 115 2.00 10.86 -23.97
CA ALA A 115 0.83 11.64 -24.34
C ALA A 115 -0.36 11.42 -23.37
N LYS A 116 -0.51 10.21 -22.83
CA LYS A 116 -1.56 9.88 -21.85
C LYS A 116 -1.46 10.72 -20.57
N TRP A 117 -0.24 10.94 -20.06
CA TRP A 117 -0.03 11.65 -18.81
C TRP A 117 0.23 13.14 -18.96
N GLU A 118 0.35 13.63 -20.20
CA GLU A 118 0.57 15.04 -20.52
C GLU A 118 -0.44 15.98 -19.84
N PRO A 119 -1.77 15.70 -19.80
CA PRO A 119 -2.73 16.57 -19.13
C PRO A 119 -2.50 16.65 -17.61
N VAL A 120 -2.11 15.56 -16.95
CA VAL A 120 -1.80 15.51 -15.52
C VAL A 120 -0.54 16.32 -15.23
N VAL A 121 0.52 16.13 -16.02
CA VAL A 121 1.79 16.83 -15.85
C VAL A 121 1.60 18.33 -16.06
N LYS A 122 0.88 18.76 -17.12
CA LYS A 122 0.59 20.17 -17.38
C LYS A 122 -0.23 20.81 -16.27
N ALA A 123 -1.21 20.09 -15.72
CA ALA A 123 -1.98 20.57 -14.59
C ALA A 123 -1.10 20.74 -13.34
N CYS A 124 -0.27 19.75 -13.02
CA CYS A 124 0.66 19.84 -11.89
C CYS A 124 1.65 21.01 -12.03
N ASP A 125 2.23 21.18 -13.22
CA ASP A 125 3.16 22.29 -13.52
C ASP A 125 2.46 23.66 -13.37
N SER A 126 1.29 23.80 -13.96
CA SER A 126 0.47 25.01 -13.85
C SER A 126 0.10 25.35 -12.39
N MET A 127 -0.37 24.35 -11.62
CA MET A 127 -0.71 24.50 -10.20
C MET A 127 0.53 24.79 -9.34
N SER A 128 1.68 24.20 -9.68
CA SER A 128 2.97 24.46 -9.03
C SER A 128 3.35 25.93 -9.10
N HIS A 129 3.26 26.53 -10.30
CA HIS A 129 3.55 27.95 -10.52
C HIS A 129 2.59 28.88 -9.76
N ARG A 130 1.32 28.48 -9.63
CA ARG A 130 0.31 29.26 -8.88
C ARG A 130 0.27 28.94 -7.39
N LYS A 131 1.06 27.96 -6.93
CA LYS A 131 1.03 27.42 -5.57
C LYS A 131 -0.37 26.97 -5.15
N GLU A 132 -1.05 26.29 -6.05
CA GLU A 132 -2.34 25.65 -5.79
C GLU A 132 -2.10 24.21 -5.33
N GLY A 133 -2.59 23.89 -4.14
CA GLY A 133 -2.40 22.55 -3.56
C GLY A 133 -3.22 21.49 -4.27
N ALA A 134 -2.59 20.37 -4.64
CA ALA A 134 -3.27 19.26 -5.28
C ALA A 134 -2.80 17.91 -4.71
N LEU A 135 -3.69 16.92 -4.73
CA LEU A 135 -3.41 15.53 -4.38
C LEU A 135 -4.07 14.61 -5.40
N ILE A 136 -3.27 14.04 -6.28
CA ILE A 136 -3.71 13.19 -7.39
C ILE A 136 -3.20 11.78 -7.14
N VAL A 137 -4.10 10.80 -7.14
CA VAL A 137 -3.75 9.38 -6.97
C VAL A 137 -4.08 8.63 -8.24
N ILE A 138 -3.12 7.89 -8.77
CA ILE A 138 -3.21 7.13 -10.01
C ILE A 138 -2.96 5.66 -9.71
N GLY A 139 -3.93 4.80 -10.01
CA GLY A 139 -3.82 3.38 -9.69
C GLY A 139 -4.86 2.51 -10.36
N GLU A 140 -4.98 1.27 -9.90
CA GLU A 140 -5.96 0.29 -10.38
C GLU A 140 -7.24 0.36 -9.52
N THR A 141 -8.41 0.10 -10.13
CA THR A 141 -9.72 0.15 -9.46
C THR A 141 -9.77 -0.75 -8.22
N ASP A 142 -9.23 -1.97 -8.32
CA ASP A 142 -9.30 -2.96 -7.26
C ASP A 142 -8.56 -2.52 -5.99
N GLU A 143 -7.48 -1.73 -6.14
CA GLU A 143 -6.70 -1.22 -5.02
C GLU A 143 -7.32 0.03 -4.39
N LEU A 144 -8.08 0.81 -5.17
CA LEU A 144 -8.59 2.13 -4.79
C LEU A 144 -10.11 2.16 -4.55
N HIS A 145 -10.81 1.02 -4.70
CA HIS A 145 -12.27 0.93 -4.61
C HIS A 145 -12.82 1.58 -3.32
N ASP A 146 -12.24 1.25 -2.17
CA ASP A 146 -12.71 1.76 -0.88
C ASP A 146 -12.48 3.27 -0.74
N VAL A 147 -11.41 3.80 -1.36
CA VAL A 147 -11.10 5.23 -1.40
C VAL A 147 -12.03 5.97 -2.37
N ILE A 148 -12.25 5.42 -3.56
CA ILE A 148 -13.17 5.98 -4.57
C ILE A 148 -14.57 6.18 -3.99
N ALA A 149 -15.05 5.21 -3.19
CA ALA A 149 -16.36 5.25 -2.55
C ALA A 149 -16.52 6.37 -1.50
N THR A 150 -15.42 6.97 -1.01
CA THR A 150 -15.48 8.07 -0.04
C THR A 150 -15.66 9.45 -0.68
N GLY A 151 -15.42 9.56 -1.98
CA GLY A 151 -15.44 10.84 -2.71
C GLY A 151 -16.68 11.02 -3.58
N GLU A 152 -16.71 12.15 -4.25
CA GLU A 152 -17.74 12.49 -5.24
C GLU A 152 -17.39 11.89 -6.60
N THR A 153 -18.32 11.19 -7.24
CA THR A 153 -18.13 10.58 -8.55
C THR A 153 -18.03 11.65 -9.64
N VAL A 154 -16.92 11.65 -10.38
CA VAL A 154 -16.67 12.58 -11.50
C VAL A 154 -16.86 11.87 -12.85
N ASN A 155 -16.31 10.67 -12.97
CA ASN A 155 -16.41 9.81 -14.17
C ASN A 155 -16.14 10.55 -15.48
N ALA A 156 -15.04 11.30 -15.57
CA ALA A 156 -14.66 12.13 -16.72
C ALA A 156 -13.32 11.73 -17.33
N ASN A 157 -13.08 12.08 -18.58
CA ASN A 157 -11.78 11.92 -19.22
C ASN A 157 -10.73 12.83 -18.54
N VAL A 158 -9.49 12.34 -18.43
CA VAL A 158 -8.39 13.12 -17.90
C VAL A 158 -8.12 14.33 -18.77
N ASN A 159 -8.28 15.53 -18.20
CA ASN A 159 -8.12 16.80 -18.90
C ASN A 159 -7.49 17.84 -17.96
N GLN A 160 -6.51 18.60 -18.45
CA GLN A 160 -5.80 19.61 -17.68
C GLN A 160 -6.72 20.59 -16.98
N LEU A 161 -7.64 21.20 -17.73
CA LEU A 161 -8.55 22.23 -17.20
C LEU A 161 -9.50 21.67 -16.12
N LEU A 162 -9.96 20.43 -16.30
CA LEU A 162 -10.80 19.78 -15.30
C LEU A 162 -10.03 19.51 -14.01
N ILE A 163 -8.77 19.05 -14.10
CA ILE A 163 -7.91 18.85 -12.94
C ILE A 163 -7.71 20.17 -12.19
N GLU A 164 -7.35 21.24 -12.89
CA GLU A 164 -7.17 22.57 -12.30
C GLU A 164 -8.46 23.09 -11.66
N ASN A 165 -9.65 22.84 -12.26
CA ASN A 165 -10.94 23.20 -11.68
C ASN A 165 -11.27 22.39 -10.41
N ILE A 166 -10.95 21.12 -10.37
CA ILE A 166 -11.15 20.29 -9.17
C ILE A 166 -10.35 20.87 -8.00
N PHE A 167 -9.09 21.23 -8.22
CA PHE A 167 -8.20 21.74 -7.17
C PHE A 167 -8.25 23.26 -6.97
N PHE A 168 -9.10 23.96 -7.73
CA PHE A 168 -9.31 25.38 -7.49
C PHE A 168 -9.81 25.64 -6.07
N LYS A 169 -9.17 26.54 -5.34
CA LYS A 169 -9.32 26.77 -3.88
C LYS A 169 -10.78 26.97 -3.43
N ASN A 170 -11.65 27.46 -4.29
CA ASN A 170 -13.06 27.69 -3.98
C ASN A 170 -13.98 26.57 -4.54
N SER A 171 -13.43 25.54 -5.16
CA SER A 171 -14.20 24.36 -5.60
C SER A 171 -14.58 23.51 -4.38
N PRO A 172 -15.80 22.98 -4.27
CA PRO A 172 -16.16 22.02 -3.23
C PRO A 172 -15.39 20.70 -3.34
N LEU A 173 -14.73 20.43 -4.48
CA LEU A 173 -14.01 19.20 -4.76
C LEU A 173 -12.50 19.25 -4.40
N HIS A 174 -11.97 20.43 -3.99
CA HIS A 174 -10.53 20.61 -3.79
C HIS A 174 -9.99 19.98 -2.49
N ASP A 175 -10.88 19.72 -1.53
CA ASP A 175 -10.49 19.15 -0.24
C ASP A 175 -10.57 17.61 -0.30
N GLY A 176 -9.42 17.00 -0.43
CA GLY A 176 -9.27 15.57 -0.61
C GLY A 176 -8.40 15.19 -1.82
N ALA A 177 -8.46 13.93 -2.20
CA ALA A 177 -7.73 13.40 -3.34
C ALA A 177 -8.62 13.25 -4.57
N MET A 178 -8.05 13.50 -5.74
CA MET A 178 -8.62 13.10 -7.01
C MET A 178 -8.03 11.74 -7.43
N ILE A 179 -8.89 10.82 -7.81
CA ILE A 179 -8.49 9.46 -8.19
C ILE A 179 -8.60 9.28 -9.69
N ILE A 180 -7.50 8.83 -10.30
CA ILE A 180 -7.44 8.47 -11.71
C ILE A 180 -7.25 6.96 -11.84
N VAL A 181 -8.11 6.32 -12.61
CA VAL A 181 -8.00 4.92 -13.00
C VAL A 181 -7.98 4.81 -14.52
N GLY A 182 -6.93 4.20 -15.04
CA GLY A 182 -6.75 4.12 -16.49
C GLY A 182 -6.56 5.48 -17.15
N ASP A 183 -7.56 5.96 -17.87
CA ASP A 183 -7.60 7.25 -18.56
C ASP A 183 -8.74 8.16 -18.07
N ARG A 184 -9.36 7.81 -16.92
CA ARG A 184 -10.50 8.52 -16.38
C ARG A 184 -10.26 9.05 -14.98
N ILE A 185 -10.79 10.22 -14.68
CA ILE A 185 -10.98 10.74 -13.35
C ILE A 185 -12.24 10.06 -12.81
N GLU A 186 -12.08 9.12 -11.88
CA GLU A 186 -13.20 8.37 -11.30
C GLU A 186 -13.92 9.20 -10.23
N SER A 187 -13.18 9.79 -9.32
CA SER A 187 -13.74 10.55 -8.20
C SER A 187 -12.81 11.68 -7.73
N ALA A 188 -13.37 12.63 -7.00
CA ALA A 188 -12.65 13.73 -6.36
C ALA A 188 -13.12 13.90 -4.91
N ALA A 189 -12.46 14.75 -4.14
CA ALA A 189 -12.70 14.93 -2.69
C ALA A 189 -12.62 13.62 -1.89
N CYS A 190 -11.81 12.65 -2.35
CA CYS A 190 -11.66 11.37 -1.68
C CYS A 190 -10.82 11.48 -0.41
N ILE A 191 -11.22 10.72 0.62
CA ILE A 191 -10.52 10.65 1.91
C ILE A 191 -9.46 9.54 1.84
N LEU A 192 -8.21 9.91 2.12
CA LEU A 192 -7.10 8.97 2.15
C LEU A 192 -6.65 8.66 3.58
N PRO A 193 -6.07 7.48 3.82
CA PRO A 193 -5.42 7.17 5.09
C PRO A 193 -4.21 8.09 5.29
N LEU A 194 -3.98 8.52 6.55
CA LEU A 194 -2.81 9.30 6.93
C LEU A 194 -1.66 8.38 7.34
N SER A 195 -0.47 8.63 6.80
CA SER A 195 0.75 7.98 7.29
C SER A 195 1.12 8.51 8.67
N GLN A 196 1.49 7.59 9.56
CA GLN A 196 2.01 7.90 10.89
C GLN A 196 3.54 7.80 10.94
N SER A 197 4.20 7.67 9.80
CA SER A 197 5.66 7.56 9.73
C SER A 197 6.33 8.81 10.30
N GLU A 198 7.28 8.59 11.19
CA GLU A 198 8.14 9.65 11.76
C GLU A 198 9.23 10.10 10.79
N ASP A 199 9.50 9.31 9.75
CA ASP A 199 10.55 9.59 8.75
C ASP A 199 10.14 10.68 7.75
N LEU A 200 8.88 11.15 7.79
CA LEU A 200 8.41 12.20 6.92
C LEU A 200 8.93 13.58 7.37
N PRO A 201 9.45 14.41 6.46
CA PRO A 201 9.86 15.78 6.76
C PRO A 201 8.77 16.57 7.48
N LYS A 202 9.13 17.31 8.52
CA LYS A 202 8.17 18.16 9.29
C LYS A 202 7.45 19.21 8.45
N ALA A 203 8.04 19.59 7.32
CA ALA A 203 7.44 20.51 6.35
C ALA A 203 6.32 19.87 5.50
N PHE A 204 6.07 18.58 5.62
CA PHE A 204 5.00 17.92 4.90
C PHE A 204 3.66 18.12 5.60
N GLY A 205 2.72 18.78 4.89
CA GLY A 205 1.34 18.99 5.35
C GLY A 205 0.47 17.74 5.19
N LEU A 206 -0.83 17.91 5.45
CA LEU A 206 -1.81 16.79 5.43
C LEU A 206 -1.86 16.08 4.08
N ARG A 207 -1.83 16.81 2.94
CA ARG A 207 -1.83 16.18 1.59
C ARG A 207 -0.62 15.26 1.38
N HIS A 208 0.56 15.64 1.86
CA HIS A 208 1.75 14.80 1.77
C HIS A 208 1.63 13.54 2.65
N ARG A 209 1.10 13.68 3.87
CA ARG A 209 0.87 12.54 4.77
C ARG A 209 -0.20 11.59 4.24
N SER A 210 -1.23 12.11 3.59
CA SER A 210 -2.25 11.32 2.91
C SER A 210 -1.67 10.59 1.69
N ALA A 211 -0.84 11.26 0.88
CA ALA A 211 -0.15 10.64 -0.24
C ALA A 211 0.77 9.51 0.18
N MET A 212 1.50 9.68 1.28
CA MET A 212 2.32 8.61 1.85
C MET A 212 1.45 7.48 2.37
N GLY A 213 0.36 7.78 3.08
CA GLY A 213 -0.54 6.77 3.64
C GLY A 213 -1.17 5.85 2.59
N ILE A 214 -1.54 6.37 1.43
CA ILE A 214 -2.01 5.53 0.32
C ILE A 214 -0.87 4.78 -0.36
N ALA A 215 0.31 5.39 -0.53
CA ALA A 215 1.47 4.75 -1.14
C ALA A 215 2.08 3.62 -0.28
N GLU A 216 1.86 3.64 1.04
CA GLU A 216 2.23 2.57 1.95
C GLU A 216 1.33 1.33 1.81
N LYS A 217 0.04 1.56 1.49
CA LYS A 217 -1.00 0.51 1.50
C LYS A 217 -1.28 -0.09 0.13
N THR A 218 -0.96 0.64 -0.96
CA THR A 218 -1.28 0.26 -2.33
C THR A 218 -0.06 0.41 -3.25
N ASN A 219 -0.18 -0.05 -4.50
CA ASN A 219 0.81 0.23 -5.54
C ASN A 219 0.49 1.51 -6.33
N ALA A 220 -0.49 2.30 -5.91
CA ALA A 220 -0.84 3.54 -6.55
C ALA A 220 0.30 4.58 -6.46
N VAL A 221 0.39 5.43 -7.47
CA VAL A 221 1.27 6.59 -7.49
C VAL A 221 0.47 7.80 -7.04
N ALA A 222 0.91 8.49 -5.99
CA ALA A 222 0.31 9.72 -5.53
C ALA A 222 1.22 10.91 -5.86
N VAL A 223 0.66 11.93 -6.48
CA VAL A 223 1.33 13.18 -6.85
C VAL A 223 0.75 14.31 -6.01
N VAL A 224 1.61 15.04 -5.32
CA VAL A 224 1.24 16.19 -4.49
C VAL A 224 1.88 17.44 -5.03
N VAL A 225 1.08 18.49 -5.18
CA VAL A 225 1.55 19.87 -5.38
C VAL A 225 1.36 20.62 -4.06
N SER A 226 2.44 21.19 -3.54
CA SER A 226 2.40 21.94 -2.27
C SER A 226 1.78 23.33 -2.45
N GLU A 227 0.78 23.66 -1.65
CA GLU A 227 0.18 24.99 -1.65
C GLU A 227 1.09 26.08 -1.07
N GLU A 228 2.08 25.72 -0.25
CA GLU A 228 3.01 26.66 0.34
C GLU A 228 4.19 26.95 -0.57
N THR A 229 4.79 25.89 -1.13
CA THR A 229 6.05 25.97 -1.87
C THR A 229 5.89 25.85 -3.38
N GLY A 230 4.80 25.24 -3.86
CA GLY A 230 4.61 24.84 -5.26
C GLY A 230 5.37 23.58 -5.65
N ILE A 231 6.17 22.99 -4.75
CA ILE A 231 7.00 21.81 -5.05
C ILE A 231 6.12 20.62 -5.34
N ILE A 232 6.42 19.92 -6.45
CA ILE A 232 5.77 18.66 -6.83
C ILE A 232 6.53 17.52 -6.17
N THR A 233 5.80 16.65 -5.47
CA THR A 233 6.34 15.46 -4.80
C THR A 233 5.55 14.23 -5.22
N VAL A 234 6.24 13.15 -5.57
CA VAL A 234 5.64 11.87 -5.93
C VAL A 234 5.86 10.85 -4.83
N PHE A 235 4.82 10.11 -4.47
CA PHE A 235 4.82 9.04 -3.48
C PHE A 235 4.46 7.71 -4.13
N HIS A 236 5.23 6.67 -3.86
CA HIS A 236 5.01 5.34 -4.42
C HIS A 236 5.70 4.28 -3.56
N LYS A 237 5.01 3.19 -3.23
CA LYS A 237 5.55 2.04 -2.47
C LYS A 237 6.23 2.45 -1.15
N GLY A 238 5.61 3.35 -0.40
CA GLY A 238 6.14 3.80 0.88
C GLY A 238 7.42 4.65 0.79
N SER A 239 7.72 5.21 -0.38
CA SER A 239 8.84 6.13 -0.62
C SER A 239 8.37 7.39 -1.33
N PHE A 240 9.17 8.45 -1.31
CA PHE A 240 8.83 9.69 -2.00
C PHE A 240 10.03 10.27 -2.76
N GLN A 241 9.73 11.00 -3.82
CA GLN A 241 10.69 11.82 -4.57
C GLN A 241 10.16 13.26 -4.62
N ARG A 242 10.97 14.17 -4.11
CA ARG A 242 10.63 15.59 -3.99
C ARG A 242 11.25 16.39 -5.13
N ASP A 243 10.64 17.55 -5.43
CA ASP A 243 11.14 18.52 -6.40
C ASP A 243 11.17 17.97 -7.83
N MET A 244 10.03 17.40 -8.25
CA MET A 244 9.86 16.83 -9.56
C MET A 244 9.58 17.93 -10.60
N SER A 245 10.46 18.04 -11.62
CA SER A 245 10.16 18.83 -12.81
C SER A 245 9.08 18.14 -13.68
N ALA A 246 8.44 18.88 -14.57
CA ALA A 246 7.46 18.30 -15.51
C ALA A 246 8.03 17.12 -16.32
N GLU A 247 9.30 17.21 -16.73
CA GLU A 247 9.99 16.15 -17.48
C GLU A 247 10.23 14.91 -16.62
N LEU A 248 10.69 15.10 -15.37
CA LEU A 248 10.89 14.00 -14.42
C LEU A 248 9.57 13.34 -14.03
N LEU A 249 8.53 14.13 -13.84
CA LEU A 249 7.18 13.63 -13.53
C LEU A 249 6.64 12.80 -14.71
N THR A 250 6.76 13.28 -15.95
CA THR A 250 6.37 12.54 -17.16
C THR A 250 7.08 11.18 -17.21
N LYS A 251 8.40 11.18 -17.08
CA LYS A 251 9.21 9.96 -17.09
C LYS A 251 8.78 9.01 -15.98
N TYR A 252 8.56 9.54 -14.77
CA TYR A 252 8.17 8.72 -13.63
C TYR A 252 6.80 8.05 -13.85
N LEU A 253 5.81 8.79 -14.36
CA LEU A 253 4.47 8.27 -14.62
C LEU A 253 4.50 7.21 -15.74
N VAL A 254 5.25 7.44 -16.81
CA VAL A 254 5.41 6.47 -17.91
C VAL A 254 6.04 5.16 -17.42
N ASP A 255 7.02 5.25 -16.51
CA ASP A 255 7.78 4.08 -16.04
C ASP A 255 7.02 3.28 -14.95
N ASN A 256 6.20 3.93 -14.15
CA ASN A 256 5.60 3.34 -12.93
C ASN A 256 4.08 3.19 -12.96
N VAL A 257 3.37 3.95 -13.79
CA VAL A 257 1.90 3.85 -13.95
C VAL A 257 1.59 3.06 -15.22
N ARG A 258 0.65 2.15 -15.10
CA ARG A 258 0.23 1.27 -16.21
C ARG A 258 -1.14 1.65 -16.75
#